data_eaddd1f08cb3e82641e7ac3d5fdf3439
#
_entry.id   eaddd1f08cb3e82641e7ac3d5fdf3439
#
_cell.length_a   1.000
_cell.length_b   1.000
_cell.length_c   1.000
_cell.angle_alpha   90.00
_cell.angle_beta   90.00
_cell.angle_gamma   90.00
#
_symmetry.space_group_name_H-M   'P 1'
#
loop_
_entity.id
_entity.type
_entity.pdbx_description
1 polymer ?
#
loop_
_entity_poly.entity_id
_entity_poly.type
_entity_poly.pdbx_seq_one_letter_code
_entity_poly.pdbx_strand_id
1 'polypeptide(L)'
;MSLDQIAPIQFLSQDVKNQLRSGIATPSVVQCVEELVVNSIDAGASCIAVRVDLPDCKVQVVDNGRGITKDDMLYVGERYATSKCHDTKDLENIFHYGYRGEALASIKEISSVLEISSRARGSEVTYSKLYRHGKDQGISKHSKVRPSGGT
;
A
#
# COMPACT_ATOMS: atom_id res chain seq x y z
N MET A 1 0.53 -10.85 -0.46
CA MET A 1 1.30 -9.92 -1.30
C MET A 1 2.38 -9.29 -0.48
N SER A 2 3.56 -9.25 -1.01
CA SER A 2 4.59 -8.45 -0.39
C SER A 2 4.20 -6.99 -0.46
N LEU A 3 4.12 -6.35 0.67
CA LEU A 3 3.64 -4.99 0.76
C LEU A 3 4.79 -4.04 1.04
N ASP A 4 5.84 -4.24 0.29
CA ASP A 4 7.02 -3.40 0.27
C ASP A 4 6.74 -2.14 -0.53
N GLN A 5 5.54 -1.61 -0.37
CA GLN A 5 5.17 -0.50 -1.21
C GLN A 5 5.32 0.82 -0.55
N ILE A 6 5.72 1.72 -1.35
CA ILE A 6 5.49 3.11 -1.11
C ILE A 6 4.14 3.40 -1.71
N ALA A 7 3.19 3.69 -0.86
CA ALA A 7 2.02 4.40 -1.31
C ALA A 7 2.41 5.87 -1.34
N PRO A 8 2.39 6.53 -2.50
CA PRO A 8 2.44 7.98 -2.54
C PRO A 8 1.27 8.56 -1.74
N ILE A 9 1.16 9.86 -1.71
CA ILE A 9 0.09 10.52 -0.98
C ILE A 9 -1.26 10.00 -1.43
N GLN A 10 -2.04 9.48 -0.49
CA GLN A 10 -3.40 8.99 -0.71
C GLN A 10 -4.39 10.08 -0.34
N PHE A 11 -5.41 10.24 -1.19
CA PHE A 11 -6.55 11.10 -0.89
C PHE A 11 -7.70 10.25 -0.39
N LEU A 12 -8.17 10.52 0.80
CA LEU A 12 -9.38 9.88 1.29
C LEU A 12 -10.61 10.48 0.60
N SER A 13 -11.59 9.64 0.31
CA SER A 13 -12.87 10.09 -0.26
C SER A 13 -13.63 10.97 0.73
N GLN A 14 -14.58 11.76 0.24
CA GLN A 14 -15.42 12.59 1.09
C GLN A 14 -16.24 11.74 2.07
N ASP A 15 -16.68 10.57 1.65
CA ASP A 15 -17.44 9.67 2.50
C ASP A 15 -16.62 9.19 3.68
N VAL A 16 -15.35 8.85 3.46
CA VAL A 16 -14.44 8.46 4.55
C VAL A 16 -14.19 9.63 5.49
N LYS A 17 -14.02 10.85 4.98
CA LYS A 17 -13.89 12.05 5.81
C LYS A 17 -15.12 12.21 6.72
N ASN A 18 -16.31 12.02 6.17
CA ASN A 18 -17.56 12.09 6.92
C ASN A 18 -17.64 10.99 7.98
N GLN A 19 -17.26 9.78 7.64
CA GLN A 19 -17.23 8.64 8.55
C GLN A 19 -16.24 8.82 9.69
N LEU A 20 -15.06 9.34 9.41
CA LEU A 20 -14.07 9.69 10.44
C LEU A 20 -14.63 10.71 11.44
N ARG A 21 -15.43 11.67 10.96
CA ARG A 21 -16.11 12.65 11.83
C ARG A 21 -17.23 12.05 12.64
N SER A 22 -17.94 11.06 12.11
CA SER A 22 -19.09 10.42 12.76
C SER A 22 -18.71 9.24 13.65
N GLY A 23 -17.45 8.77 13.62
CA GLY A 23 -17.01 7.61 14.37
C GLY A 23 -17.50 6.28 13.83
N ILE A 24 -17.98 6.22 12.59
CA ILE A 24 -18.42 4.99 11.93
C ILE A 24 -17.21 4.17 11.48
N ALA A 25 -17.28 2.83 11.63
CA ALA A 25 -16.20 1.89 11.43
C ALA A 25 -15.72 1.83 9.98
N THR A 26 -14.71 2.60 9.67
CA THR A 26 -13.88 2.50 8.46
C THR A 26 -12.42 2.68 8.86
N PRO A 27 -11.47 2.28 8.01
CA PRO A 27 -10.07 2.53 8.33
C PRO A 27 -9.84 4.02 8.59
N SER A 28 -9.37 4.35 9.78
CA SER A 28 -8.94 5.70 10.12
C SER A 28 -7.63 6.02 9.40
N VAL A 29 -7.25 7.30 9.35
CA VAL A 29 -5.93 7.70 8.86
C VAL A 29 -4.83 6.97 9.64
N VAL A 30 -4.99 6.82 10.95
CA VAL A 30 -4.04 6.10 11.81
C VAL A 30 -3.90 4.65 11.37
N GLN A 31 -5.02 3.97 11.16
CA GLN A 31 -5.00 2.57 10.70
C GLN A 31 -4.36 2.42 9.31
N CYS A 32 -4.63 3.34 8.39
CA CYS A 32 -3.97 3.33 7.09
C CYS A 32 -2.46 3.46 7.22
N VAL A 33 -1.98 4.38 8.05
CA VAL A 33 -0.55 4.55 8.32
C VAL A 33 0.04 3.29 8.94
N GLU A 34 -0.60 2.74 9.97
CA GLU A 34 -0.15 1.52 10.62
C GLU A 34 0.00 0.36 9.64
N GLU A 35 -1.00 0.13 8.80
CA GLU A 35 -0.97 -0.95 7.82
C GLU A 35 0.15 -0.77 6.79
N LEU A 36 0.33 0.44 6.29
CA LEU A 36 1.40 0.73 5.34
C LEU A 36 2.79 0.59 5.97
N VAL A 37 2.96 1.03 7.21
CA VAL A 37 4.22 0.90 7.95
C VAL A 37 4.52 -0.58 8.22
N VAL A 38 3.53 -1.36 8.65
CA VAL A 38 3.70 -2.80 8.86
C VAL A 38 4.13 -3.48 7.56
N ASN A 39 3.52 -3.12 6.44
CA ASN A 39 3.92 -3.66 5.14
C ASN A 39 5.38 -3.34 4.80
N SER A 40 5.83 -2.14 5.11
CA SER A 40 7.22 -1.73 4.92
C SER A 40 8.18 -2.52 5.83
N ILE A 41 7.80 -2.76 7.08
CA ILE A 41 8.58 -3.59 8.01
C ILE A 41 8.67 -5.03 7.49
N ASP A 42 7.55 -5.60 7.06
CA ASP A 42 7.50 -6.95 6.51
C ASP A 42 8.35 -7.08 5.23
N ALA A 43 8.52 -5.99 4.51
CA ALA A 43 9.40 -5.90 3.35
C ALA A 43 10.89 -5.83 3.69
N GLY A 44 11.23 -5.84 4.96
CA GLY A 44 12.62 -5.73 5.40
C GLY A 44 13.20 -4.33 5.29
N ALA A 45 12.35 -3.30 5.32
CA ALA A 45 12.83 -1.92 5.28
C ALA A 45 13.64 -1.59 6.52
N SER A 46 14.75 -0.93 6.32
CA SER A 46 15.58 -0.36 7.39
C SER A 46 15.29 1.13 7.61
N CYS A 47 14.60 1.74 6.66
CA CYS A 47 14.21 3.14 6.71
C CYS A 47 12.81 3.30 6.16
N ILE A 48 11.95 3.96 6.92
CA ILE A 48 10.56 4.22 6.55
C ILE A 48 10.29 5.69 6.83
N ALA A 49 9.86 6.43 5.82
CA ALA A 49 9.44 7.81 5.95
C ALA A 49 7.92 7.88 5.82
N VAL A 50 7.28 8.59 6.74
CA VAL A 50 5.83 8.77 6.75
C VAL A 50 5.52 10.26 6.69
N ARG A 51 4.63 10.62 5.80
CA ARG A 51 4.10 11.97 5.69
C ARG A 51 2.57 11.92 5.77
N VAL A 52 2.01 12.71 6.65
CA VAL A 52 0.56 12.81 6.84
C VAL A 52 0.15 14.28 6.77
N ASP A 53 -0.86 14.54 5.96
CA ASP A 53 -1.52 15.84 5.86
C ASP A 53 -2.99 15.64 6.22
N LEU A 54 -3.34 15.92 7.46
CA LEU A 54 -4.70 15.70 7.97
C LEU A 54 -5.75 16.62 7.32
N PRO A 55 -5.48 17.92 7.12
CA PRO A 55 -6.45 18.78 6.45
C PRO A 55 -6.87 18.28 5.07
N ASP A 56 -5.92 17.77 4.29
CA ASP A 56 -6.18 17.24 2.95
C ASP A 56 -6.39 15.72 2.93
N CYS A 57 -6.30 15.06 4.08
CA CYS A 57 -6.40 13.60 4.20
C CYS A 57 -5.46 12.87 3.22
N LYS A 58 -4.21 13.27 3.22
CA LYS A 58 -3.16 12.66 2.40
C LYS A 58 -2.21 11.87 3.26
N VAL A 59 -1.87 10.67 2.82
CA VAL A 59 -0.86 9.83 3.47
C VAL A 59 0.15 9.38 2.44
N GLN A 60 1.41 9.46 2.79
CA GLN A 60 2.51 8.90 2.01
C GLN A 60 3.42 8.08 2.91
N VAL A 61 3.72 6.86 2.50
CA VAL A 61 4.70 6.01 3.16
C VAL A 61 5.74 5.61 2.14
N VAL A 62 7.00 5.81 2.49
CA VAL A 62 8.15 5.56 1.62
C VAL A 62 9.10 4.64 2.36
N ASP A 63 9.52 3.56 1.74
CA ASP A 63 10.45 2.61 2.34
C ASP A 63 11.60 2.22 1.41
N ASN A 64 12.61 1.58 1.98
CA ASN A 64 13.75 1.02 1.28
C ASN A 64 13.79 -0.52 1.37
N GLY A 65 12.64 -1.16 1.47
CA GLY A 65 12.52 -2.61 1.52
C GLY A 65 12.85 -3.28 0.18
N ARG A 66 12.47 -4.55 0.05
CA ARG A 66 12.78 -5.32 -1.16
C ARG A 66 12.02 -4.87 -2.42
N GLY A 67 11.00 -4.06 -2.27
CA GLY A 67 10.16 -3.59 -3.38
C GLY A 67 9.24 -4.68 -3.92
N ILE A 68 8.47 -4.29 -4.94
CA ILE A 68 7.48 -5.15 -5.59
C ILE A 68 7.92 -5.38 -7.03
N THR A 69 7.94 -6.64 -7.46
CA THR A 69 8.27 -6.99 -8.84
C THR A 69 7.17 -6.51 -9.79
N LYS A 70 7.51 -6.39 -11.07
CA LYS A 70 6.52 -6.04 -12.09
C LYS A 70 5.34 -7.02 -12.10
N ASP A 71 5.61 -8.30 -11.93
CA ASP A 71 4.57 -9.33 -11.94
C ASP A 71 3.66 -9.22 -10.72
N ASP A 72 4.22 -8.95 -9.55
CA ASP A 72 3.44 -8.75 -8.32
C ASP A 72 2.64 -7.45 -8.35
N MET A 73 3.08 -6.44 -9.10
CA MET A 73 2.33 -5.19 -9.28
C MET A 73 0.94 -5.43 -9.90
N LEU A 74 0.76 -6.50 -10.65
CA LEU A 74 -0.56 -6.87 -11.19
C LEU A 74 -1.59 -7.10 -10.08
N TYR A 75 -1.15 -7.62 -8.94
CA TYR A 75 -2.03 -8.04 -7.84
C TYR A 75 -2.05 -7.06 -6.68
N VAL A 76 -1.17 -6.08 -6.67
CA VAL A 76 -1.11 -5.08 -5.62
C VAL A 76 -2.45 -4.33 -5.52
N GLY A 77 -3.01 -4.27 -4.33
CA GLY A 77 -4.30 -3.62 -4.09
C GLY A 77 -5.52 -4.48 -4.38
N GLU A 78 -5.33 -5.68 -4.94
CA GLU A 78 -6.43 -6.60 -5.15
C GLU A 78 -6.78 -7.35 -3.86
N ARG A 79 -8.09 -7.52 -3.62
CA ARG A 79 -8.57 -8.24 -2.44
C ARG A 79 -8.11 -9.70 -2.49
N TYR A 80 -7.69 -10.23 -1.34
CA TYR A 80 -7.15 -11.59 -1.19
C TYR A 80 -5.83 -11.86 -1.91
N ALA A 81 -5.21 -10.87 -2.54
CA ALA A 81 -3.89 -11.00 -3.14
C ALA A 81 -2.81 -10.69 -2.10
N THR A 82 -2.05 -11.68 -1.69
CA THR A 82 -0.97 -11.52 -0.70
C THR A 82 0.15 -12.53 -0.95
N SER A 83 1.38 -12.11 -0.68
CA SER A 83 2.54 -13.01 -0.62
C SER A 83 2.71 -13.67 0.74
N LYS A 84 1.91 -13.31 1.73
CA LYS A 84 2.06 -13.70 3.13
C LYS A 84 1.17 -14.85 3.55
N CYS A 85 0.15 -15.20 2.74
CA CYS A 85 -0.78 -16.27 3.03
C CYS A 85 -1.09 -17.02 1.74
N HIS A 86 -0.54 -18.23 1.58
CA HIS A 86 -0.65 -19.03 0.36
C HIS A 86 -1.33 -20.37 0.59
N ASP A 87 -1.49 -20.80 1.85
CA ASP A 87 -2.14 -22.07 2.18
C ASP A 87 -2.86 -21.98 3.54
N THR A 88 -3.52 -23.11 3.91
CA THR A 88 -4.27 -23.19 5.16
C THR A 88 -3.40 -23.10 6.41
N LYS A 89 -2.13 -23.44 6.31
CA LYS A 89 -1.19 -23.32 7.45
C LYS A 89 -0.89 -21.86 7.74
N ASP A 90 -0.80 -21.03 6.70
CA ASP A 90 -0.61 -19.60 6.87
C ASP A 90 -1.81 -18.96 7.56
N LEU A 91 -3.02 -19.48 7.31
CA LEU A 91 -4.24 -19.01 7.98
C LEU A 91 -4.27 -19.29 9.46
N GLU A 92 -3.54 -20.29 9.95
CA GLU A 92 -3.42 -20.58 11.38
C GLU A 92 -2.61 -19.49 12.11
N ASN A 93 -1.83 -18.72 11.38
CA ASN A 93 -1.00 -17.63 11.89
C ASN A 93 -1.65 -16.27 11.63
N ILE A 94 -2.96 -16.18 11.81
CA ILE A 94 -3.77 -14.96 11.55
C ILE A 94 -3.40 -13.75 12.41
N PHE A 95 -2.48 -13.90 13.36
CA PHE A 95 -1.98 -12.80 14.18
C PHE A 95 -0.99 -11.89 13.45
N HIS A 96 -0.48 -12.34 12.29
CA HIS A 96 0.41 -11.51 11.46
C HIS A 96 -0.38 -10.57 10.59
N TYR A 97 -0.01 -9.29 10.61
CA TYR A 97 -0.60 -8.28 9.74
C TYR A 97 -0.35 -8.62 8.26
N GLY A 98 -1.33 -8.31 7.41
CA GLY A 98 -1.21 -8.50 5.97
C GLY A 98 -1.48 -9.92 5.47
N TYR A 99 -1.72 -10.89 6.33
CA TYR A 99 -2.07 -12.26 5.92
C TYR A 99 -3.40 -12.34 5.17
N ARG A 100 -4.33 -11.45 5.49
CA ARG A 100 -5.67 -11.43 4.87
C ARG A 100 -5.68 -10.83 3.46
N GLY A 101 -4.62 -10.13 3.05
CA GLY A 101 -4.56 -9.47 1.75
C GLY A 101 -5.60 -8.38 1.56
N GLU A 102 -6.09 -7.78 2.65
CA GLU A 102 -7.20 -6.83 2.62
C GLU A 102 -6.80 -5.38 2.90
N ALA A 103 -5.65 -5.14 3.52
CA ALA A 103 -5.26 -3.81 3.96
C ALA A 103 -5.21 -2.81 2.82
N LEU A 104 -4.45 -3.09 1.78
CA LEU A 104 -4.38 -2.22 0.61
C LEU A 104 -5.67 -2.16 -0.18
N ALA A 105 -6.39 -3.28 -0.28
CA ALA A 105 -7.68 -3.30 -0.94
C ALA A 105 -8.67 -2.37 -0.23
N SER A 106 -8.68 -2.36 1.09
CA SER A 106 -9.52 -1.46 1.88
C SER A 106 -9.10 0.00 1.68
N ILE A 107 -7.81 0.29 1.70
CA ILE A 107 -7.29 1.64 1.45
C ILE A 107 -7.65 2.11 0.04
N LYS A 108 -7.54 1.23 -0.96
CA LYS A 108 -7.95 1.51 -2.33
C LYS A 108 -9.41 1.93 -2.42
N GLU A 109 -10.29 1.23 -1.73
CA GLU A 109 -11.73 1.49 -1.77
C GLU A 109 -12.11 2.85 -1.18
N ILE A 110 -11.39 3.30 -0.15
CA ILE A 110 -11.68 4.57 0.52
C ILE A 110 -10.90 5.75 -0.05
N SER A 111 -9.96 5.53 -0.92
CA SER A 111 -9.09 6.57 -1.48
C SER A 111 -9.63 7.07 -2.81
N SER A 112 -9.62 8.39 -3.00
CA SER A 112 -9.90 8.98 -4.32
C SER A 112 -8.79 8.62 -5.30
N VAL A 113 -7.54 8.66 -4.83
CA VAL A 113 -6.37 8.27 -5.60
C VAL A 113 -5.47 7.43 -4.70
N LEU A 114 -5.06 6.27 -5.19
CA LEU A 114 -3.99 5.46 -4.61
C LEU A 114 -2.95 5.22 -5.69
N GLU A 115 -1.74 5.66 -5.46
CA GLU A 115 -0.60 5.37 -6.31
C GLU A 115 0.42 4.56 -5.54
N ILE A 116 0.88 3.49 -6.16
CA ILE A 116 1.91 2.61 -5.60
C ILE A 116 3.07 2.60 -6.59
N SER A 117 4.22 3.10 -6.15
CA SER A 117 5.44 3.11 -6.95
C SER A 117 6.49 2.25 -6.28
N SER A 118 7.08 1.34 -7.00
CA SER A 118 8.03 0.40 -6.43
C SER A 118 9.16 0.06 -7.38
N ARG A 119 10.34 -0.11 -6.79
CA ARG A 119 11.53 -0.64 -7.45
C ARG A 119 11.95 -1.90 -6.71
N ALA A 120 11.84 -3.04 -7.37
CA ALA A 120 12.26 -4.30 -6.79
C ALA A 120 13.77 -4.32 -6.57
N ARG A 121 14.22 -4.92 -5.48
CA ARG A 121 15.65 -5.07 -5.19
C ARG A 121 16.34 -5.82 -6.34
N GLY A 122 17.43 -5.26 -6.84
CA GLY A 122 18.13 -5.81 -8.00
C GLY A 122 17.58 -5.35 -9.35
N SER A 123 16.48 -4.63 -9.39
CA SER A 123 15.93 -4.02 -10.60
C SER A 123 16.39 -2.57 -10.75
N GLU A 124 16.58 -2.13 -11.98
CA GLU A 124 16.86 -0.72 -12.29
C GLU A 124 15.62 0.07 -12.68
N VAL A 125 14.46 -0.60 -12.74
CA VAL A 125 13.22 0.02 -13.21
C VAL A 125 12.26 0.18 -12.05
N THR A 126 11.66 1.37 -11.98
CA THR A 126 10.55 1.66 -11.06
C THR A 126 9.22 1.56 -11.83
N TYR A 127 8.30 0.80 -11.29
CA TYR A 127 6.94 0.69 -11.83
C TYR A 127 5.95 1.39 -10.91
N SER A 128 4.90 1.95 -11.48
CA SER A 128 3.79 2.55 -10.78
C SER A 128 2.47 1.93 -11.16
N LYS A 129 1.61 1.73 -10.18
CA LYS A 129 0.22 1.34 -10.36
C LYS A 129 -0.67 2.40 -9.76
N LEU A 130 -1.68 2.81 -10.51
CA LEU A 130 -2.58 3.88 -10.11
C LEU A 130 -4.01 3.36 -10.03
N TYR A 131 -4.69 3.70 -8.94
CA TYR A 131 -6.12 3.53 -8.80
C TYR A 131 -6.80 4.90 -8.64
N ARG A 132 -7.92 5.08 -9.32
CA ARG A 132 -8.78 6.26 -9.15
C ARG A 132 -10.17 5.79 -8.76
N HIS A 133 -10.64 6.22 -7.59
CA HIS A 133 -11.93 5.79 -7.04
C HIS A 133 -12.08 4.27 -7.05
N GLY A 134 -11.03 3.56 -6.64
CA GLY A 134 -10.99 2.10 -6.60
C GLY A 134 -10.80 1.40 -7.95
N LYS A 135 -10.72 2.15 -9.05
CA LYS A 135 -10.55 1.58 -10.40
C LYS A 135 -9.09 1.56 -10.82
N ASP A 136 -8.63 0.40 -11.25
CA ASP A 136 -7.28 0.19 -11.76
C ASP A 136 -7.07 0.98 -13.05
N GLN A 137 -6.06 1.83 -13.06
CA GLN A 137 -5.66 2.64 -14.22
C GLN A 137 -4.46 2.03 -14.94
N GLY A 138 -4.00 0.86 -14.50
CA GLY A 138 -2.89 0.16 -15.12
C GLY A 138 -1.54 0.42 -14.46
N ILE A 139 -0.55 -0.27 -14.99
CA ILE A 139 0.84 -0.22 -14.54
C ILE A 139 1.66 0.48 -15.60
N SER A 140 2.54 1.38 -15.18
CA SER A 140 3.46 2.08 -16.07
C SER A 140 4.87 2.13 -15.47
N LYS A 141 5.86 2.33 -16.34
CA LYS A 141 7.19 2.68 -15.86
C LYS A 141 7.16 4.10 -15.31
N HIS A 142 7.67 4.27 -14.12
CA HIS A 142 7.78 5.60 -13.54
C HIS A 142 8.88 6.40 -14.25
N SER A 143 8.63 7.68 -14.52
CA SER A 143 9.58 8.55 -15.21
C SER A 143 10.86 8.78 -14.41
N LYS A 144 10.77 8.72 -13.08
CA LYS A 144 11.93 8.82 -12.19
C LYS A 144 12.20 7.47 -11.56
N VAL A 145 13.41 6.97 -11.77
CA VAL A 145 13.89 5.76 -11.12
C VAL A 145 14.18 6.09 -9.66
N ARG A 146 13.67 5.28 -8.75
CA ARG A 146 13.99 5.43 -7.32
C ARG A 146 15.47 5.19 -7.08
N PRO A 147 16.11 5.96 -6.20
CA PRO A 147 17.54 5.82 -5.93
C PRO A 147 17.90 4.51 -5.21
N SER A 148 16.94 3.88 -4.56
CA SER A 148 17.10 2.59 -3.90
C SER A 148 15.92 1.68 -4.21
N GLY A 149 16.04 0.38 -3.93
CA GLY A 149 14.92 -0.54 -3.90
C GLY A 149 13.88 -0.08 -2.87
N GLY A 150 12.67 -0.63 -2.98
CA GLY A 150 11.57 -0.36 -2.06
C GLY A 150 10.36 0.27 -2.74
N THR A 151 9.41 0.64 -1.92
CA THR A 151 8.09 1.12 -2.36
C THR A 151 7.73 2.42 -1.69
#